data_0fe644f6a1b3050e0ef269f5f9f8c2bd
#
_entry.id   0fe644f6a1b3050e0ef269f5f9f8c2bd
#
_cell.length_a   1.000
_cell.length_b   1.000
_cell.length_c   1.000
_cell.angle_alpha   90.00
_cell.angle_beta   90.00
_cell.angle_gamma   90.00
#
_symmetry.space_group_name_H-M   'P 1'
#
loop_
_entity.id
_entity.type
_entity.pdbx_description
1 polymer ?
#
loop_
_entity_poly.entity_id
_entity_poly.type
_entity_poly.pdbx_seq_one_letter_code
_entity_poly.pdbx_strand_id
1 'polypeptide(L)'
;MSFGSEVKKELINLDLESELEEHALVMGILHNSSELVASHVGNKFMWKLTVKSSILSVITFVAKYLKNKYNVSDQFKTKEKNSLNNFRYYFLELTNVDKIIEDFNLLNLKLENITTSYLKLDDLNLQNIYLRGLFLAHGSISDPRMSTYHFEIATSNEEIANIAVEILNNNGVNALVLEKEHKKSDSTYIVYIKKSEDISSALVALGANQGMFVFEDQRIYRDFKNMANRVTNCDIANERKCIETAKKQLAAIKYIRDNNMFHEMSVRLQSIAILRETYPESSNEELSEFSSNVFGKELSKSGISHCFKSLMDYYSQLKKDLDK
;
A
#
# COMPACT_ATOMS: atom_id res chain seq x y z
N MET A 1 1.69 -15.70 12.14
CA MET A 1 0.87 -14.54 12.56
C MET A 1 0.75 -13.60 11.37
N SER A 2 -0.28 -12.75 11.30
CA SER A 2 -0.36 -11.74 10.26
C SER A 2 0.50 -10.54 10.62
N PHE A 3 1.00 -9.81 9.62
CA PHE A 3 1.75 -8.55 9.82
C PHE A 3 1.02 -7.58 10.76
N GLY A 4 -0.28 -7.37 10.56
CA GLY A 4 -1.09 -6.52 11.45
C GLY A 4 -1.13 -6.99 12.90
N SER A 5 -1.08 -8.31 13.16
CA SER A 5 -0.98 -8.84 14.52
C SER A 5 0.38 -8.59 15.15
N GLU A 6 1.46 -8.61 14.36
CA GLU A 6 2.83 -8.32 14.81
C GLU A 6 2.96 -6.84 15.17
N VAL A 7 2.47 -5.94 14.32
CA VAL A 7 2.40 -4.50 14.58
C VAL A 7 1.62 -4.21 15.87
N LYS A 8 0.44 -4.80 16.05
CA LYS A 8 -0.35 -4.60 17.28
C LYS A 8 0.34 -5.14 18.53
N LYS A 9 1.09 -6.23 18.43
CA LYS A 9 1.90 -6.74 19.55
C LYS A 9 3.06 -5.83 19.89
N GLU A 10 3.73 -5.25 18.89
CA GLU A 10 4.74 -4.23 19.10
C GLU A 10 4.14 -3.05 19.88
N LEU A 11 3.04 -2.48 19.37
CA LEU A 11 2.40 -1.29 19.93
C LEU A 11 1.94 -1.42 21.38
N ILE A 12 1.39 -2.57 21.77
CA ILE A 12 0.91 -2.78 23.15
C ILE A 12 2.03 -3.02 24.16
N ASN A 13 3.23 -3.35 23.69
CA ASN A 13 4.41 -3.59 24.53
C ASN A 13 5.35 -2.38 24.59
N LEU A 14 5.00 -1.25 23.96
CA LEU A 14 5.79 -0.03 24.08
C LEU A 14 5.67 0.54 25.50
N ASP A 15 6.79 0.95 26.07
CA ASP A 15 6.81 1.64 27.35
C ASP A 15 6.07 2.98 27.26
N LEU A 16 5.34 3.31 28.30
CA LEU A 16 4.64 4.57 28.47
C LEU A 16 5.32 5.31 29.62
N GLU A 17 5.63 6.59 29.42
CA GLU A 17 6.48 7.36 30.33
C GLU A 17 5.67 8.05 31.47
N SER A 18 4.35 8.11 31.30
CA SER A 18 3.50 8.82 32.25
C SER A 18 2.09 8.20 32.38
N GLU A 19 1.43 8.49 33.50
CA GLU A 19 0.03 8.12 33.74
C GLU A 19 -0.92 8.76 32.69
N LEU A 20 -0.57 9.94 32.18
CA LEU A 20 -1.33 10.59 31.10
C LEU A 20 -1.24 9.81 29.79
N GLU A 21 -0.10 9.24 29.47
CA GLU A 21 0.07 8.38 28.29
C GLU A 21 -0.72 7.07 28.43
N GLU A 22 -0.66 6.42 29.61
CA GLU A 22 -1.50 5.25 29.88
C GLU A 22 -2.98 5.58 29.74
N HIS A 23 -3.40 6.74 30.24
CA HIS A 23 -4.78 7.20 30.14
C HIS A 23 -5.20 7.44 28.68
N ALA A 24 -4.36 8.12 27.88
CA ALA A 24 -4.62 8.38 26.47
C ALA A 24 -4.73 7.07 25.66
N LEU A 25 -3.85 6.10 25.92
CA LEU A 25 -3.91 4.79 25.27
C LEU A 25 -5.20 4.05 25.59
N VAL A 26 -5.56 3.98 26.88
CA VAL A 26 -6.81 3.33 27.32
C VAL A 26 -8.02 4.06 26.78
N MET A 27 -8.00 5.39 26.74
CA MET A 27 -9.08 6.21 26.17
C MET A 27 -9.32 5.82 24.69
N GLY A 28 -8.29 5.76 23.86
CA GLY A 28 -8.41 5.35 22.45
C GLY A 28 -8.96 3.92 22.31
N ILE A 29 -8.53 2.99 23.17
CA ILE A 29 -9.05 1.62 23.15
C ILE A 29 -10.54 1.61 23.54
N LEU A 30 -10.93 2.28 24.62
CA LEU A 30 -12.32 2.30 25.09
C LEU A 30 -13.25 2.99 24.12
N HIS A 31 -12.86 4.13 23.56
CA HIS A 31 -13.66 4.86 22.57
C HIS A 31 -14.00 4.02 21.34
N ASN A 32 -13.14 3.08 20.96
CA ASN A 32 -13.33 2.31 19.73
C ASN A 32 -13.67 0.82 19.96
N SER A 33 -13.64 0.29 21.19
CA SER A 33 -13.90 -1.13 21.46
C SER A 33 -14.84 -1.41 22.63
N SER A 34 -15.42 -0.38 23.24
CA SER A 34 -16.32 -0.56 24.37
C SER A 34 -17.81 -0.46 23.98
N GLU A 35 -18.63 -1.24 24.63
CA GLU A 35 -20.09 -1.19 24.57
C GLU A 35 -20.64 -0.89 25.97
N LEU A 36 -21.52 0.11 26.08
CA LEU A 36 -22.23 0.43 27.32
C LEU A 36 -23.65 -0.11 27.24
N VAL A 37 -24.01 -0.90 28.24
CA VAL A 37 -25.35 -1.42 28.38
C VAL A 37 -25.95 -0.97 29.72
N ALA A 38 -27.06 -0.26 29.62
CA ALA A 38 -27.84 0.11 30.80
C ALA A 38 -28.69 -1.08 31.28
N SER A 39 -28.67 -1.38 32.57
CA SER A 39 -29.50 -2.42 33.17
C SER A 39 -30.12 -1.92 34.46
N HIS A 40 -31.32 -2.42 34.73
CA HIS A 40 -31.99 -2.25 36.03
C HIS A 40 -31.77 -3.48 36.88
N VAL A 41 -31.19 -3.30 38.07
CA VAL A 41 -31.08 -4.35 39.10
C VAL A 41 -31.88 -3.89 40.30
N GLY A 42 -33.13 -4.41 40.42
CA GLY A 42 -34.12 -3.88 41.36
C GLY A 42 -34.53 -2.45 40.97
N ASN A 43 -34.48 -1.53 41.94
CA ASN A 43 -34.80 -0.10 41.73
C ASN A 43 -33.55 0.75 41.36
N LYS A 44 -32.40 0.13 41.13
CA LYS A 44 -31.18 0.85 40.79
C LYS A 44 -30.85 0.70 39.32
N PHE A 45 -30.56 1.84 38.71
CA PHE A 45 -29.97 1.90 37.37
C PHE A 45 -28.46 1.66 37.47
N MET A 46 -27.94 0.76 36.64
CA MET A 46 -26.52 0.42 36.63
C MET A 46 -26.01 0.33 35.17
N TRP A 47 -24.83 0.88 34.93
CA TRP A 47 -24.11 0.71 33.70
C TRP A 47 -23.21 -0.53 33.75
N LYS A 48 -23.18 -1.26 32.67
CA LYS A 48 -22.23 -2.33 32.38
C LYS A 48 -21.38 -1.92 31.21
N LEU A 49 -20.06 -1.92 31.39
CA LEU A 49 -19.08 -1.68 30.34
C LEU A 49 -18.52 -3.03 29.84
N THR A 50 -18.57 -3.27 28.55
CA THR A 50 -17.97 -4.45 27.92
C THR A 50 -16.91 -3.98 26.93
N VAL A 51 -15.65 -4.41 27.11
CA VAL A 51 -14.54 -4.16 26.19
C VAL A 51 -14.24 -5.44 25.43
N LYS A 52 -14.10 -5.35 24.10
CA LYS A 52 -13.86 -6.50 23.23
C LYS A 52 -12.58 -6.32 22.44
N SER A 53 -11.72 -7.34 22.38
CA SER A 53 -10.54 -7.36 21.51
C SER A 53 -10.23 -8.78 21.02
N SER A 54 -9.62 -8.89 19.85
CA SER A 54 -9.02 -10.13 19.36
C SER A 54 -7.63 -10.41 19.95
N ILE A 55 -7.08 -9.47 20.72
CA ILE A 55 -5.74 -9.53 21.29
C ILE A 55 -5.83 -9.55 22.82
N LEU A 56 -5.40 -10.64 23.42
CA LEU A 56 -5.48 -10.84 24.87
C LEU A 56 -4.66 -9.76 25.64
N SER A 57 -3.48 -9.38 25.17
CA SER A 57 -2.65 -8.38 25.83
C SER A 57 -3.31 -7.01 25.92
N VAL A 58 -4.11 -6.62 24.93
CA VAL A 58 -4.91 -5.38 24.98
C VAL A 58 -5.93 -5.43 26.10
N ILE A 59 -6.69 -6.51 26.21
CA ILE A 59 -7.69 -6.69 27.28
C ILE A 59 -7.01 -6.73 28.66
N THR A 60 -5.89 -7.44 28.77
CA THR A 60 -5.13 -7.54 30.02
C THR A 60 -4.60 -6.18 30.46
N PHE A 61 -4.08 -5.38 29.53
CA PHE A 61 -3.60 -4.02 29.80
C PHE A 61 -4.71 -3.12 30.30
N VAL A 62 -5.84 -3.07 29.58
CA VAL A 62 -7.01 -2.26 29.98
C VAL A 62 -7.54 -2.69 31.35
N ALA A 63 -7.67 -4.00 31.60
CA ALA A 63 -8.14 -4.52 32.88
C ALA A 63 -7.21 -4.12 34.05
N LYS A 64 -5.89 -4.25 33.84
CA LYS A 64 -4.88 -3.86 34.84
C LYS A 64 -4.96 -2.36 35.15
N TYR A 65 -5.04 -1.52 34.14
CA TYR A 65 -5.15 -0.09 34.29
C TYR A 65 -6.42 0.33 35.06
N LEU A 66 -7.59 -0.14 34.58
CA LEU A 66 -8.87 0.21 35.19
C LEU A 66 -8.98 -0.30 36.63
N LYS A 67 -8.47 -1.50 36.93
CA LYS A 67 -8.46 -2.04 38.29
C LYS A 67 -7.59 -1.22 39.23
N ASN A 68 -6.42 -0.81 38.79
CA ASN A 68 -5.51 -0.01 39.62
C ASN A 68 -6.05 1.39 39.91
N LYS A 69 -6.71 2.01 38.92
CA LYS A 69 -7.17 3.41 39.05
C LYS A 69 -8.55 3.55 39.70
N TYR A 70 -9.48 2.62 39.36
CA TYR A 70 -10.89 2.77 39.77
C TYR A 70 -11.35 1.73 40.79
N ASN A 71 -10.48 0.83 41.21
CA ASN A 71 -10.79 -0.23 42.20
C ASN A 71 -12.08 -1.03 41.84
N VAL A 72 -12.33 -1.24 40.55
CA VAL A 72 -13.50 -1.97 40.06
C VAL A 72 -13.32 -3.47 40.23
N SER A 73 -14.42 -4.16 40.53
CA SER A 73 -14.45 -5.62 40.45
C SER A 73 -14.66 -6.07 39.02
N ASP A 74 -13.72 -6.78 38.49
CA ASP A 74 -13.73 -7.32 37.14
C ASP A 74 -14.31 -8.71 37.07
N GLN A 75 -15.12 -8.96 36.08
CA GLN A 75 -15.46 -10.29 35.63
C GLN A 75 -14.83 -10.53 34.26
N PHE A 76 -13.67 -11.20 34.26
CA PHE A 76 -13.08 -11.71 33.02
C PHE A 76 -14.00 -12.82 32.48
N LYS A 77 -14.56 -12.58 31.30
CA LYS A 77 -15.27 -13.63 30.53
C LYS A 77 -14.56 -13.77 29.20
N THR A 78 -13.86 -14.87 29.03
CA THR A 78 -13.42 -15.29 27.71
C THR A 78 -14.58 -15.98 27.02
N LYS A 79 -15.19 -15.34 26.05
CA LYS A 79 -16.15 -16.02 25.15
C LYS A 79 -15.37 -16.30 23.86
N GLU A 80 -15.00 -17.56 23.64
CA GLU A 80 -14.63 -18.02 22.32
C GLU A 80 -15.91 -18.05 21.48
N LYS A 81 -16.15 -17.02 20.68
CA LYS A 81 -17.11 -17.14 19.59
C LYS A 81 -16.37 -17.82 18.45
N ASN A 82 -16.60 -19.12 18.30
CA ASN A 82 -16.31 -19.85 17.08
C ASN A 82 -17.19 -19.27 15.98
N SER A 83 -16.73 -18.21 15.31
CA SER A 83 -17.25 -17.85 14.01
C SER A 83 -16.67 -18.84 12.99
N LEU A 84 -17.29 -18.99 11.84
CA LEU A 84 -16.86 -19.86 10.73
C LEU A 84 -15.37 -19.76 10.36
N ASN A 85 -14.64 -18.77 10.90
CA ASN A 85 -13.24 -18.47 10.63
C ASN A 85 -12.29 -18.64 11.83
N ASN A 86 -12.66 -19.32 12.89
CA ASN A 86 -11.81 -19.58 14.08
C ASN A 86 -11.18 -18.33 14.75
N PHE A 87 -11.82 -17.17 14.70
CA PHE A 87 -11.35 -15.99 15.41
C PHE A 87 -11.74 -16.06 16.89
N ARG A 88 -10.75 -15.88 17.77
CA ARG A 88 -10.94 -15.76 19.21
C ARG A 88 -11.15 -14.30 19.58
N TYR A 89 -12.17 -14.01 20.37
CA TYR A 89 -12.38 -12.71 20.99
C TYR A 89 -12.33 -12.83 22.49
N TYR A 90 -11.69 -11.86 23.13
CA TYR A 90 -11.61 -11.69 24.56
C TYR A 90 -12.53 -10.56 24.98
N PHE A 91 -13.23 -10.72 26.11
CA PHE A 91 -14.18 -9.76 26.63
C PHE A 91 -13.83 -9.43 28.08
N LEU A 92 -13.83 -8.14 28.41
CA LEU A 92 -13.74 -7.62 29.76
C LEU A 92 -15.11 -7.01 30.08
N GLU A 93 -15.82 -7.55 31.07
CA GLU A 93 -17.10 -7.01 31.55
C GLU A 93 -16.88 -6.36 32.91
N LEU A 94 -17.28 -5.10 33.05
CA LEU A 94 -17.13 -4.30 34.24
C LEU A 94 -18.50 -3.77 34.70
N THR A 95 -18.70 -3.68 36.00
CA THR A 95 -19.85 -3.06 36.66
C THR A 95 -19.40 -1.99 37.63
N ASN A 96 -20.27 -1.07 38.03
CA ASN A 96 -19.96 0.10 38.83
C ASN A 96 -18.97 1.04 38.11
N VAL A 97 -19.26 1.34 36.87
CA VAL A 97 -18.37 2.03 35.93
C VAL A 97 -18.67 3.52 35.76
N ASP A 98 -19.50 4.12 36.61
CA ASP A 98 -19.95 5.52 36.48
C ASP A 98 -18.77 6.50 36.36
N LYS A 99 -17.75 6.35 37.22
CA LYS A 99 -16.53 7.17 37.17
C LYS A 99 -15.72 6.95 35.89
N ILE A 100 -15.67 5.72 35.38
CA ILE A 100 -14.99 5.41 34.12
C ILE A 100 -15.72 6.07 32.96
N ILE A 101 -17.06 6.04 32.97
CA ILE A 101 -17.87 6.68 31.93
C ILE A 101 -17.63 8.20 31.91
N GLU A 102 -17.53 8.82 33.06
CA GLU A 102 -17.26 10.25 33.23
C GLU A 102 -15.82 10.61 32.78
N ASP A 103 -14.81 9.94 33.32
CA ASP A 103 -13.40 10.23 33.06
C ASP A 103 -12.99 9.99 31.59
N PHE A 104 -13.61 9.03 30.92
CA PHE A 104 -13.37 8.73 29.51
C PHE A 104 -14.42 9.31 28.56
N ASN A 105 -15.39 10.09 29.05
CA ASN A 105 -16.46 10.70 28.25
C ASN A 105 -17.24 9.70 27.35
N LEU A 106 -17.46 8.45 27.81
CA LEU A 106 -17.98 7.37 26.99
C LEU A 106 -19.41 7.58 26.47
N LEU A 107 -20.21 8.45 27.11
CA LEU A 107 -21.57 8.80 26.68
C LEU A 107 -21.64 10.02 25.77
N ASN A 108 -20.57 10.82 25.69
CA ASN A 108 -20.55 12.06 24.94
C ASN A 108 -19.22 12.22 24.20
N LEU A 109 -19.08 11.43 23.14
CA LEU A 109 -17.89 11.35 22.31
C LEU A 109 -17.80 12.51 21.29
N LYS A 110 -18.03 13.74 21.73
CA LYS A 110 -17.82 14.93 20.90
C LYS A 110 -16.37 15.40 20.99
N LEU A 111 -15.83 15.89 19.89
CA LEU A 111 -14.46 16.41 19.78
C LEU A 111 -14.14 17.40 20.92
N GLU A 112 -15.03 18.35 21.18
CA GLU A 112 -14.89 19.35 22.23
C GLU A 112 -14.67 18.75 23.62
N ASN A 113 -15.32 17.63 23.94
CA ASN A 113 -15.24 16.99 25.24
C ASN A 113 -14.00 16.10 25.39
N ILE A 114 -13.53 15.53 24.29
CA ILE A 114 -12.34 14.65 24.27
C ILE A 114 -11.07 15.50 24.38
N THR A 115 -11.06 16.66 23.70
CA THR A 115 -9.88 17.54 23.62
C THR A 115 -9.66 18.40 24.85
N THR A 116 -10.74 18.74 25.60
CA THR A 116 -10.65 19.69 26.72
C THR A 116 -10.15 19.08 28.04
N SER A 117 -10.32 17.76 28.25
CA SER A 117 -10.00 17.18 29.58
C SER A 117 -8.63 16.51 29.65
N TYR A 118 -8.18 15.79 28.61
CA TYR A 118 -6.97 14.96 28.70
C TYR A 118 -6.08 14.99 27.45
N LEU A 119 -6.65 15.16 26.26
CA LEU A 119 -5.88 15.37 25.04
C LEU A 119 -5.71 16.86 24.82
N LYS A 120 -4.66 17.46 25.36
CA LYS A 120 -4.28 18.81 24.96
C LYS A 120 -3.99 18.77 23.47
N LEU A 121 -4.73 19.53 22.66
CA LEU A 121 -4.57 19.65 21.21
C LEU A 121 -3.12 19.97 20.79
N ASP A 122 -2.34 20.54 21.71
CA ASP A 122 -0.95 20.96 21.50
C ASP A 122 0.07 19.85 21.77
N ASP A 123 -0.32 18.69 22.34
CA ASP A 123 0.58 17.58 22.63
C ASP A 123 0.41 16.45 21.61
N LEU A 124 1.23 16.53 20.57
CA LEU A 124 1.23 15.54 19.48
C LEU A 124 1.56 14.13 19.98
N ASN A 125 2.35 13.97 21.04
CA ASN A 125 2.68 12.67 21.61
C ASN A 125 1.42 12.00 22.20
N LEU A 126 0.66 12.73 23.01
CA LEU A 126 -0.60 12.20 23.59
C LEU A 126 -1.64 11.90 22.50
N GLN A 127 -1.73 12.74 21.45
CA GLN A 127 -2.58 12.47 20.30
C GLN A 127 -2.18 11.16 19.58
N ASN A 128 -0.90 10.94 19.38
CA ASN A 128 -0.37 9.72 18.74
C ASN A 128 -0.64 8.47 19.60
N ILE A 129 -0.53 8.59 20.91
CA ILE A 129 -0.84 7.49 21.83
C ILE A 129 -2.35 7.18 21.84
N TYR A 130 -3.20 8.19 21.78
CA TYR A 130 -4.65 8.00 21.62
C TYR A 130 -4.96 7.29 20.28
N LEU A 131 -4.36 7.73 19.17
CA LEU A 131 -4.48 7.10 17.86
C LEU A 131 -4.00 5.64 17.89
N ARG A 132 -2.92 5.35 18.62
CA ARG A 132 -2.43 3.98 18.88
C ARG A 132 -3.52 3.14 19.54
N GLY A 133 -4.22 3.69 20.53
CA GLY A 133 -5.36 3.04 21.18
C GLY A 133 -6.49 2.70 20.21
N LEU A 134 -6.88 3.64 19.34
CA LEU A 134 -7.88 3.41 18.28
C LEU A 134 -7.45 2.28 17.32
N PHE A 135 -6.17 2.27 16.93
CA PHE A 135 -5.62 1.23 16.04
C PHE A 135 -5.56 -0.14 16.72
N LEU A 136 -5.17 -0.21 17.99
CA LEU A 136 -5.16 -1.46 18.77
C LEU A 136 -6.56 -2.07 18.87
N ALA A 137 -7.58 -1.24 19.00
CA ALA A 137 -8.98 -1.67 19.05
C ALA A 137 -9.44 -2.26 17.71
N HIS A 138 -9.54 -1.44 16.67
CA HIS A 138 -10.11 -1.82 15.37
C HIS A 138 -9.25 -1.39 14.17
N GLY A 139 -7.93 -1.23 14.34
CA GLY A 139 -7.02 -1.00 13.22
C GLY A 139 -6.73 -2.28 12.44
N SER A 140 -6.44 -2.11 11.17
CA SER A 140 -5.97 -3.16 10.27
C SER A 140 -4.92 -2.63 9.31
N ILE A 141 -3.95 -3.47 8.99
CA ILE A 141 -2.91 -3.19 8.00
C ILE A 141 -2.63 -4.43 7.18
N SER A 142 -2.54 -4.29 5.87
CA SER A 142 -2.20 -5.40 4.97
C SER A 142 -0.73 -5.81 5.10
N ASP A 143 -0.45 -7.07 4.82
CA ASP A 143 0.92 -7.56 4.71
C ASP A 143 1.61 -6.83 3.54
N PRO A 144 2.77 -6.20 3.74
CA PRO A 144 3.47 -5.44 2.69
C PRO A 144 3.95 -6.31 1.52
N ARG A 145 3.94 -7.64 1.65
CA ARG A 145 4.23 -8.60 0.58
C ARG A 145 3.07 -8.77 -0.39
N MET A 146 1.86 -8.36 -0.01
CA MET A 146 0.68 -8.43 -0.87
C MET A 146 0.70 -7.36 -1.97
N SER A 147 -0.11 -7.55 -3.01
CA SER A 147 -0.14 -6.65 -4.18
C SER A 147 -0.62 -5.23 -3.88
N THR A 148 -1.44 -5.07 -2.86
CA THR A 148 -2.04 -3.79 -2.47
C THR A 148 -1.69 -3.43 -1.04
N TYR A 149 -1.38 -2.17 -0.81
CA TYR A 149 -1.20 -1.62 0.53
C TYR A 149 -2.53 -1.11 1.06
N HIS A 150 -2.80 -1.41 2.32
CA HIS A 150 -4.02 -1.01 2.98
C HIS A 150 -3.77 -0.78 4.46
N PHE A 151 -4.14 0.39 4.96
CA PHE A 151 -4.17 0.74 6.37
C PHE A 151 -5.54 1.33 6.67
N GLU A 152 -6.18 0.85 7.72
CA GLU A 152 -7.48 1.35 8.12
C GLU A 152 -7.68 1.32 9.64
N ILE A 153 -8.51 2.23 10.14
CA ILE A 153 -9.09 2.21 11.48
C ILE A 153 -10.60 2.29 11.29
N ALA A 154 -11.32 1.24 11.71
CA ALA A 154 -12.77 1.22 11.66
C ALA A 154 -13.36 1.68 12.99
N THR A 155 -14.43 2.47 12.94
CA THR A 155 -15.18 2.95 14.11
C THR A 155 -16.67 3.07 13.78
N SER A 156 -17.52 2.97 14.77
CA SER A 156 -18.98 3.23 14.64
C SER A 156 -19.35 4.70 14.89
N ASN A 157 -18.38 5.54 15.27
CA ASN A 157 -18.62 6.93 15.64
C ASN A 157 -17.89 7.86 14.66
N GLU A 158 -18.64 8.77 14.04
CA GLU A 158 -18.12 9.74 13.06
C GLU A 158 -17.09 10.70 13.68
N GLU A 159 -17.35 11.18 14.90
CA GLU A 159 -16.44 12.10 15.60
C GLU A 159 -15.08 11.46 15.86
N ILE A 160 -15.06 10.18 16.24
CA ILE A 160 -13.80 9.42 16.44
C ILE A 160 -13.05 9.29 15.11
N ALA A 161 -13.76 9.05 14.01
CA ALA A 161 -13.14 9.00 12.68
C ALA A 161 -12.50 10.35 12.31
N ASN A 162 -13.20 11.45 12.56
CA ASN A 162 -12.70 12.80 12.29
C ASN A 162 -11.46 13.14 13.15
N ILE A 163 -11.47 12.78 14.43
CA ILE A 163 -10.31 12.94 15.32
C ILE A 163 -9.12 12.13 14.82
N ALA A 164 -9.34 10.88 14.40
CA ALA A 164 -8.26 10.05 13.89
C ALA A 164 -7.64 10.63 12.61
N VAL A 165 -8.45 11.19 11.70
CA VAL A 165 -7.96 11.90 10.51
C VAL A 165 -7.18 13.15 10.88
N GLU A 166 -7.67 13.94 11.82
CA GLU A 166 -6.98 15.16 12.26
C GLU A 166 -5.59 14.84 12.84
N ILE A 167 -5.50 13.82 13.71
CA ILE A 167 -4.21 13.37 14.28
C ILE A 167 -3.27 12.86 13.18
N LEU A 168 -3.77 12.08 12.23
CA LEU A 168 -2.97 11.62 11.11
C LEU A 168 -2.47 12.77 10.24
N ASN A 169 -3.34 13.75 9.95
CA ASN A 169 -2.95 14.94 9.19
C ASN A 169 -1.90 15.79 9.93
N ASN A 170 -1.99 15.93 11.27
CA ASN A 170 -0.99 16.60 12.08
C ASN A 170 0.39 15.91 12.00
N ASN A 171 0.42 14.62 11.69
CA ASN A 171 1.65 13.85 11.40
C ASN A 171 2.04 13.86 9.90
N GLY A 172 1.42 14.70 9.08
CA GLY A 172 1.69 14.79 7.65
C GLY A 172 1.15 13.61 6.82
N VAL A 173 0.25 12.81 7.39
CA VAL A 173 -0.36 11.63 6.74
C VAL A 173 -1.70 12.03 6.11
N ASN A 174 -1.84 11.82 4.82
CA ASN A 174 -3.09 12.11 4.10
C ASN A 174 -4.10 10.97 4.25
N ALA A 175 -4.88 11.01 5.34
CA ALA A 175 -5.92 10.05 5.65
C ALA A 175 -7.29 10.50 5.11
N LEU A 176 -8.13 9.53 4.75
CA LEU A 176 -9.48 9.75 4.24
C LEU A 176 -10.49 8.96 5.07
N VAL A 177 -11.75 9.42 5.11
CA VAL A 177 -12.86 8.70 5.73
C VAL A 177 -13.80 8.16 4.66
N LEU A 178 -14.25 6.94 4.84
CA LEU A 178 -15.31 6.30 4.08
C LEU A 178 -16.42 5.87 5.03
N GLU A 179 -17.62 6.38 4.83
CA GLU A 179 -18.82 5.87 5.50
C GLU A 179 -19.36 4.64 4.77
N LYS A 180 -19.60 3.56 5.52
CA LYS A 180 -20.30 2.37 5.05
C LYS A 180 -21.64 2.26 5.74
N GLU A 181 -22.70 2.52 5.00
CA GLU A 181 -24.07 2.30 5.47
C GLU A 181 -24.40 0.80 5.52
N HIS A 182 -25.01 0.36 6.59
CA HIS A 182 -25.50 -1.01 6.76
C HIS A 182 -27.03 -1.04 6.82
N LYS A 183 -27.68 -1.89 6.04
CA LYS A 183 -29.15 -1.99 5.95
C LYS A 183 -29.88 -2.30 7.28
N LYS A 184 -29.17 -2.77 8.29
CA LYS A 184 -29.76 -3.26 9.56
C LYS A 184 -28.99 -2.87 10.83
N SER A 185 -27.94 -2.06 10.73
CA SER A 185 -27.12 -1.59 11.85
C SER A 185 -26.62 -0.19 11.59
N ASP A 186 -26.03 0.44 12.60
CA ASP A 186 -25.42 1.76 12.50
C ASP A 186 -24.30 1.78 11.44
N SER A 187 -24.07 2.97 10.86
CA SER A 187 -22.99 3.20 9.89
C SER A 187 -21.64 2.85 10.50
N THR A 188 -20.72 2.38 9.68
CA THR A 188 -19.31 2.18 10.05
C THR A 188 -18.46 3.19 9.28
N TYR A 189 -17.66 3.96 9.99
CA TYR A 189 -16.70 4.91 9.43
C TYR A 189 -15.33 4.25 9.37
N ILE A 190 -14.70 4.32 8.21
CA ILE A 190 -13.38 3.72 7.96
C ILE A 190 -12.41 4.84 7.62
N VAL A 191 -11.50 5.12 8.54
CA VAL A 191 -10.34 5.97 8.28
C VAL A 191 -9.31 5.12 7.55
N TYR A 192 -8.88 5.54 6.36
CA TYR A 192 -7.98 4.73 5.54
C TYR A 192 -6.91 5.57 4.85
N ILE A 193 -5.79 4.91 4.53
CA ILE A 193 -4.63 5.47 3.86
C ILE A 193 -4.35 4.65 2.60
N LYS A 194 -4.12 5.34 1.47
CA LYS A 194 -3.87 4.71 0.16
C LYS A 194 -2.40 4.65 -0.23
N LYS A 195 -1.64 5.70 0.12
CA LYS A 195 -0.24 5.81 -0.30
C LYS A 195 0.68 5.07 0.65
N SER A 196 1.64 4.35 0.11
CA SER A 196 2.61 3.59 0.90
C SER A 196 3.47 4.46 1.81
N GLU A 197 3.88 5.64 1.34
CA GLU A 197 4.63 6.61 2.13
C GLU A 197 3.84 7.08 3.35
N ASP A 198 2.55 7.39 3.14
CA ASP A 198 1.65 7.82 4.20
C ASP A 198 1.41 6.68 5.24
N ILE A 199 1.39 5.41 4.80
CA ILE A 199 1.30 4.25 5.70
C ILE A 199 2.56 4.14 6.57
N SER A 200 3.74 4.32 6.00
CA SER A 200 5.00 4.32 6.76
C SER A 200 5.00 5.44 7.81
N SER A 201 4.58 6.65 7.44
CA SER A 201 4.45 7.77 8.37
C SER A 201 3.41 7.50 9.47
N ALA A 202 2.30 6.86 9.14
CA ALA A 202 1.30 6.45 10.13
C ALA A 202 1.86 5.41 11.13
N LEU A 203 2.66 4.44 10.66
CA LEU A 203 3.32 3.47 11.54
C LEU A 203 4.29 4.16 12.51
N VAL A 204 5.03 5.16 12.03
CA VAL A 204 5.90 5.98 12.89
C VAL A 204 5.08 6.77 13.91
N ALA A 205 4.00 7.42 13.50
CA ALA A 205 3.11 8.15 14.41
C ALA A 205 2.52 7.26 15.51
N LEU A 206 2.18 6.01 15.18
CA LEU A 206 1.74 5.01 16.15
C LEU A 206 2.86 4.53 17.08
N GLY A 207 4.14 4.69 16.68
CA GLY A 207 5.32 4.16 17.39
C GLY A 207 5.71 2.74 16.94
N ALA A 208 5.13 2.19 15.87
CA ALA A 208 5.44 0.87 15.34
C ALA A 208 6.71 0.90 14.47
N ASN A 209 7.86 1.19 15.06
CA ASN A 209 9.11 1.38 14.33
C ASN A 209 9.60 0.09 13.65
N GLN A 210 9.50 -1.07 14.32
CA GLN A 210 9.86 -2.35 13.72
C GLN A 210 8.92 -2.72 12.57
N GLY A 211 7.60 -2.52 12.78
CA GLY A 211 6.61 -2.68 11.72
C GLY A 211 6.87 -1.78 10.53
N MET A 212 7.27 -0.52 10.77
CA MET A 212 7.63 0.43 9.72
C MET A 212 8.85 -0.03 8.93
N PHE A 213 9.93 -0.49 9.58
CA PHE A 213 11.11 -1.01 8.88
C PHE A 213 10.77 -2.22 8.01
N VAL A 214 10.00 -3.19 8.53
CA VAL A 214 9.56 -4.36 7.75
C VAL A 214 8.72 -3.93 6.55
N PHE A 215 7.84 -2.93 6.72
CA PHE A 215 7.00 -2.41 5.65
C PHE A 215 7.84 -1.74 4.56
N GLU A 216 8.79 -0.87 4.92
CA GLU A 216 9.69 -0.18 3.99
C GLU A 216 10.62 -1.12 3.24
N ASP A 217 11.22 -2.10 3.89
CA ASP A 217 12.07 -3.10 3.24
C ASP A 217 11.32 -3.84 2.13
N GLN A 218 10.08 -4.24 2.39
CA GLN A 218 9.25 -4.92 1.39
C GLN A 218 8.81 -3.98 0.26
N ARG A 219 8.54 -2.70 0.55
CA ARG A 219 8.23 -1.68 -0.44
C ARG A 219 9.40 -1.45 -1.39
N ILE A 220 10.60 -1.23 -0.85
CA ILE A 220 11.84 -1.03 -1.63
C ILE A 220 12.12 -2.26 -2.50
N TYR A 221 12.03 -3.46 -1.95
CA TYR A 221 12.21 -4.70 -2.71
C TYR A 221 11.24 -4.81 -3.90
N ARG A 222 9.97 -4.48 -3.69
CA ARG A 222 8.95 -4.50 -4.73
C ARG A 222 9.24 -3.47 -5.82
N ASP A 223 9.61 -2.25 -5.45
CA ASP A 223 9.90 -1.18 -6.40
C ASP A 223 11.12 -1.53 -7.26
N PHE A 224 12.15 -2.11 -6.66
CA PHE A 224 13.32 -2.63 -7.39
C PHE A 224 12.92 -3.74 -8.37
N LYS A 225 12.14 -4.71 -7.94
CA LYS A 225 11.64 -5.80 -8.80
C LYS A 225 10.79 -5.28 -9.97
N ASN A 226 9.92 -4.31 -9.70
CA ASN A 226 9.08 -3.68 -10.73
C ASN A 226 9.94 -2.93 -11.74
N MET A 227 10.95 -2.21 -11.29
CA MET A 227 11.90 -1.50 -12.16
C MET A 227 12.68 -2.49 -13.04
N ALA A 228 13.22 -3.56 -12.47
CA ALA A 228 13.93 -4.60 -13.22
C ALA A 228 13.03 -5.23 -14.30
N ASN A 229 11.79 -5.57 -13.94
CA ASN A 229 10.82 -6.13 -14.90
C ASN A 229 10.50 -5.14 -16.03
N ARG A 230 10.38 -3.83 -15.75
CA ARG A 230 10.14 -2.80 -16.78
C ARG A 230 11.30 -2.71 -17.76
N VAL A 231 12.54 -2.72 -17.27
CA VAL A 231 13.76 -2.69 -18.10
C VAL A 231 13.78 -3.93 -19.00
N THR A 232 13.66 -5.13 -18.41
CA THR A 232 13.65 -6.39 -19.17
C THR A 232 12.55 -6.43 -20.24
N ASN A 233 11.33 -5.99 -19.90
CA ASN A 233 10.23 -5.95 -20.87
C ASN A 233 10.50 -4.95 -22.01
N CYS A 234 11.15 -3.83 -21.72
CA CYS A 234 11.55 -2.85 -22.72
C CYS A 234 12.59 -3.45 -23.68
N ASP A 235 13.60 -4.13 -23.14
CA ASP A 235 14.66 -4.76 -23.92
C ASP A 235 14.10 -5.86 -24.84
N ILE A 236 13.25 -6.74 -24.32
CA ILE A 236 12.56 -7.78 -25.09
C ILE A 236 11.70 -7.17 -26.23
N ALA A 237 10.97 -6.08 -25.92
CA ALA A 237 10.14 -5.41 -26.92
C ALA A 237 10.99 -4.76 -28.03
N ASN A 238 12.14 -4.17 -27.67
CA ASN A 238 13.08 -3.59 -28.61
C ASN A 238 13.73 -4.65 -29.50
N GLU A 239 14.17 -5.77 -28.91
CA GLU A 239 14.73 -6.90 -29.65
C GLU A 239 13.72 -7.49 -30.65
N ARG A 240 12.48 -7.73 -30.25
CA ARG A 240 11.41 -8.20 -31.14
C ARG A 240 11.19 -7.26 -32.33
N LYS A 241 11.12 -5.95 -32.10
CA LYS A 241 11.00 -4.95 -33.18
C LYS A 241 12.18 -4.98 -34.12
N CYS A 242 13.38 -5.17 -33.59
CA CYS A 242 14.62 -5.28 -34.35
C CYS A 242 14.56 -6.48 -35.30
N ILE A 243 14.21 -7.67 -34.76
CA ILE A 243 14.09 -8.92 -35.52
C ILE A 243 12.99 -8.82 -36.59
N GLU A 244 11.82 -8.27 -36.27
CA GLU A 244 10.72 -8.08 -37.24
C GLU A 244 11.13 -7.14 -38.37
N THR A 245 11.84 -6.07 -38.05
CA THR A 245 12.35 -5.12 -39.04
C THR A 245 13.40 -5.77 -39.93
N ALA A 246 14.33 -6.51 -39.36
CA ALA A 246 15.35 -7.24 -40.09
C ALA A 246 14.72 -8.28 -41.05
N LYS A 247 13.71 -9.04 -40.62
CA LYS A 247 12.96 -9.99 -41.46
C LYS A 247 12.31 -9.31 -42.67
N LYS A 248 11.69 -8.13 -42.47
CA LYS A 248 11.11 -7.34 -43.57
C LYS A 248 12.17 -6.87 -44.57
N GLN A 249 13.32 -6.41 -44.07
CA GLN A 249 14.44 -5.97 -44.90
C GLN A 249 15.01 -7.14 -45.72
N LEU A 250 15.24 -8.29 -45.07
CA LEU A 250 15.73 -9.51 -45.77
C LEU A 250 14.76 -10.00 -46.81
N ALA A 251 13.45 -9.98 -46.52
CA ALA A 251 12.43 -10.36 -47.53
C ALA A 251 12.43 -9.42 -48.73
N ALA A 252 12.61 -8.09 -48.51
CA ALA A 252 12.72 -7.12 -49.59
C ALA A 252 13.99 -7.32 -50.42
N ILE A 253 15.14 -7.58 -49.79
CA ILE A 253 16.40 -7.87 -50.47
C ILE A 253 16.28 -9.13 -51.31
N LYS A 254 15.69 -10.21 -50.76
CA LYS A 254 15.45 -11.45 -51.47
C LYS A 254 14.58 -11.22 -52.71
N TYR A 255 13.47 -10.49 -52.58
CA TYR A 255 12.59 -10.15 -53.69
C TYR A 255 13.34 -9.38 -54.81
N ILE A 256 14.17 -8.42 -54.45
CA ILE A 256 14.98 -7.67 -55.41
C ILE A 256 15.96 -8.58 -56.17
N ARG A 257 16.61 -9.54 -55.46
CA ARG A 257 17.52 -10.51 -56.06
C ARG A 257 16.79 -11.51 -56.99
N ASP A 258 15.64 -12.05 -56.55
CA ASP A 258 14.85 -13.01 -57.30
C ASP A 258 14.33 -12.41 -58.62
N ASN A 259 14.17 -11.09 -58.70
CA ASN A 259 13.79 -10.38 -59.91
C ASN A 259 14.99 -9.83 -60.72
N ASN A 260 16.25 -10.20 -60.41
CA ASN A 260 17.49 -9.77 -61.05
C ASN A 260 17.78 -8.24 -61.00
N MET A 261 17.10 -7.52 -60.13
CA MET A 261 17.19 -6.03 -60.02
C MET A 261 18.28 -5.55 -59.05
N PHE A 262 19.05 -6.47 -58.43
CA PHE A 262 20.07 -6.12 -57.44
C PHE A 262 21.19 -5.21 -58.02
N HIS A 263 21.61 -5.48 -59.25
CA HIS A 263 22.68 -4.74 -59.95
C HIS A 263 22.22 -3.38 -60.43
N GLU A 264 20.92 -3.14 -60.54
CA GLU A 264 20.35 -1.84 -60.91
C GLU A 264 20.30 -0.87 -59.72
N MET A 265 20.48 -1.36 -58.52
CA MET A 265 20.54 -0.52 -57.32
C MET A 265 21.85 0.28 -57.30
N SER A 266 21.82 1.48 -56.67
CA SER A 266 23.02 2.22 -56.36
C SER A 266 23.99 1.42 -55.50
N VAL A 267 25.30 1.62 -55.64
CA VAL A 267 26.32 0.94 -54.81
C VAL A 267 26.03 1.02 -53.33
N ARG A 268 25.49 2.15 -52.87
CA ARG A 268 25.10 2.33 -51.45
C ARG A 268 23.99 1.41 -51.01
N LEU A 269 22.97 1.18 -51.86
CA LEU A 269 21.88 0.25 -51.58
C LEU A 269 22.33 -1.21 -51.66
N GLN A 270 23.22 -1.55 -52.57
CA GLN A 270 23.86 -2.86 -52.62
C GLN A 270 24.65 -3.14 -51.34
N SER A 271 25.44 -2.18 -50.87
CA SER A 271 26.24 -2.33 -49.67
C SER A 271 25.41 -2.53 -48.43
N ILE A 272 24.30 -1.79 -48.27
CA ILE A 272 23.42 -1.98 -47.07
C ILE A 272 22.68 -3.32 -47.13
N ALA A 273 22.32 -3.81 -48.35
CA ALA A 273 21.71 -5.12 -48.49
C ALA A 273 22.71 -6.22 -48.11
N ILE A 274 23.94 -6.17 -48.57
CA ILE A 274 25.02 -7.11 -48.22
C ILE A 274 25.27 -7.09 -46.72
N LEU A 275 25.34 -5.91 -46.12
CA LEU A 275 25.51 -5.78 -44.67
C LEU A 275 24.40 -6.50 -43.86
N ARG A 276 23.16 -6.34 -44.27
CA ARG A 276 22.01 -7.06 -43.63
C ARG A 276 22.04 -8.56 -43.87
N GLU A 277 22.42 -9.02 -45.07
CA GLU A 277 22.53 -10.45 -45.35
C GLU A 277 23.66 -11.10 -44.55
N THR A 278 24.79 -10.37 -44.34
CA THR A 278 25.91 -10.84 -43.51
C THR A 278 25.57 -10.91 -42.04
N TYR A 279 24.78 -9.93 -41.54
CA TYR A 279 24.38 -9.80 -40.13
C TYR A 279 22.84 -9.73 -40.00
N PRO A 280 22.14 -10.85 -40.17
CA PRO A 280 20.69 -10.88 -40.38
C PRO A 280 19.86 -10.47 -39.18
N GLU A 281 20.37 -10.63 -37.95
CA GLU A 281 19.63 -10.36 -36.71
C GLU A 281 20.11 -9.09 -36.00
N SER A 282 21.22 -8.49 -36.47
CA SER A 282 21.82 -7.33 -35.81
C SER A 282 20.95 -6.09 -35.84
N SER A 283 20.98 -5.34 -34.74
CA SER A 283 20.38 -4.02 -34.63
C SER A 283 21.05 -3.00 -35.56
N ASN A 284 20.40 -1.85 -35.80
CA ASN A 284 21.01 -0.79 -36.58
C ASN A 284 22.25 -0.18 -35.88
N GLU A 285 22.39 -0.33 -34.60
CA GLU A 285 23.54 0.08 -33.82
C GLU A 285 24.74 -0.84 -34.07
N GLU A 286 24.54 -2.14 -33.93
CA GLU A 286 25.55 -3.16 -34.28
C GLU A 286 25.96 -3.09 -35.76
N LEU A 287 24.99 -2.91 -36.66
CA LEU A 287 25.29 -2.71 -38.07
C LEU A 287 26.10 -1.42 -38.36
N SER A 288 25.95 -0.40 -37.54
CA SER A 288 26.79 0.81 -37.59
C SER A 288 28.24 0.44 -37.33
N GLU A 289 28.54 -0.35 -36.31
CA GLU A 289 29.88 -0.82 -35.96
C GLU A 289 30.49 -1.69 -37.08
N PHE A 290 29.68 -2.56 -37.71
CA PHE A 290 30.12 -3.43 -38.79
C PHE A 290 30.16 -2.74 -40.18
N SER A 291 29.67 -1.53 -40.31
CA SER A 291 29.49 -0.84 -41.57
C SER A 291 30.82 -0.56 -42.29
N SER A 292 31.90 -0.37 -41.56
CA SER A 292 33.25 -0.14 -42.15
C SER A 292 33.71 -1.31 -43.03
N ASN A 293 33.30 -2.54 -42.74
CA ASN A 293 33.68 -3.77 -43.49
C ASN A 293 33.09 -3.78 -44.92
N VAL A 294 31.98 -3.07 -45.13
CA VAL A 294 31.24 -3.11 -46.40
C VAL A 294 31.28 -1.74 -47.10
N PHE A 295 31.25 -0.65 -46.35
CA PHE A 295 31.25 0.72 -46.90
C PHE A 295 32.63 1.33 -46.99
N GLY A 296 33.68 0.71 -46.44
CA GLY A 296 35.02 1.27 -46.32
C GLY A 296 35.09 2.46 -45.34
N LYS A 297 34.02 2.79 -44.67
CA LYS A 297 33.89 3.82 -43.62
C LYS A 297 32.76 3.48 -42.68
N GLU A 298 32.87 3.91 -41.44
CA GLU A 298 31.81 3.76 -40.44
C GLU A 298 30.63 4.69 -40.77
N LEU A 299 29.42 4.14 -40.70
CA LEU A 299 28.20 4.89 -40.86
C LEU A 299 27.52 5.01 -39.49
N SER A 300 26.97 6.19 -39.18
CA SER A 300 26.18 6.37 -37.95
C SER A 300 24.89 5.54 -38.00
N LYS A 301 24.33 5.24 -36.83
CA LYS A 301 23.02 4.55 -36.68
C LYS A 301 21.91 5.21 -37.51
N SER A 302 21.88 6.55 -37.57
CA SER A 302 20.97 7.32 -38.43
C SER A 302 21.26 7.12 -39.92
N GLY A 303 22.54 7.03 -40.32
CA GLY A 303 22.95 6.71 -41.67
C GLY A 303 22.53 5.34 -42.15
N ILE A 304 22.69 4.33 -41.30
CA ILE A 304 22.17 2.95 -41.53
C ILE A 304 20.65 2.97 -41.70
N SER A 305 19.92 3.62 -40.78
CA SER A 305 18.46 3.74 -40.84
C SER A 305 17.99 4.41 -42.14
N HIS A 306 18.65 5.45 -42.59
CA HIS A 306 18.35 6.13 -43.85
C HIS A 306 18.61 5.23 -45.07
N CYS A 307 19.70 4.44 -45.07
CA CYS A 307 19.98 3.50 -46.15
C CYS A 307 18.87 2.41 -46.24
N PHE A 308 18.43 1.85 -45.09
CA PHE A 308 17.32 0.90 -45.10
C PHE A 308 16.02 1.51 -45.56
N LYS A 309 15.73 2.76 -45.16
CA LYS A 309 14.52 3.44 -45.67
C LYS A 309 14.54 3.52 -47.18
N SER A 310 15.66 4.01 -47.76
CA SER A 310 15.82 4.08 -49.23
C SER A 310 15.73 2.73 -49.92
N LEU A 311 16.25 1.66 -49.32
CA LEU A 311 16.12 0.29 -49.82
C LEU A 311 14.65 -0.19 -49.84
N MET A 312 13.91 0.08 -48.76
CA MET A 312 12.50 -0.29 -48.69
C MET A 312 11.63 0.53 -49.64
N ASP A 313 11.97 1.80 -49.86
CA ASP A 313 11.33 2.66 -50.89
C ASP A 313 11.55 2.07 -52.29
N TYR A 314 12.78 1.71 -52.62
CA TYR A 314 13.13 1.04 -53.90
C TYR A 314 12.35 -0.29 -54.09
N TYR A 315 12.32 -1.15 -53.07
CA TYR A 315 11.55 -2.36 -53.07
C TYR A 315 10.07 -2.09 -53.35
N SER A 316 9.48 -1.11 -52.68
CA SER A 316 8.06 -0.75 -52.79
C SER A 316 7.71 -0.26 -54.20
N GLN A 317 8.63 0.46 -54.87
CA GLN A 317 8.44 0.92 -56.23
C GLN A 317 8.56 -0.22 -57.22
N LEU A 318 9.63 -1.02 -57.09
CA LEU A 318 9.82 -2.21 -57.93
C LEU A 318 8.61 -3.16 -57.93
N LYS A 319 8.05 -3.42 -56.76
CA LYS A 319 6.87 -4.22 -56.59
C LYS A 319 5.65 -3.66 -57.36
N LYS A 320 5.43 -2.34 -57.28
CA LYS A 320 4.34 -1.67 -58.03
C LYS A 320 4.54 -1.73 -59.55
N ASP A 321 5.77 -1.73 -60.01
CA ASP A 321 6.09 -1.73 -61.44
C ASP A 321 5.99 -3.14 -62.04
N LEU A 322 6.25 -4.18 -61.27
CA LEU A 322 6.12 -5.59 -61.68
C LEU A 322 4.69 -6.16 -61.50
N ASP A 323 3.85 -5.54 -60.65
CA ASP A 323 2.45 -5.93 -60.47
C ASP A 323 1.50 -5.23 -61.49
N LYS A 324 2.05 -4.39 -62.41
CA LYS A 324 1.36 -3.77 -63.54
C LYS A 324 1.51 -4.61 -64.82
#